data_e9234402f1cfc666a6e05494f6f00f49
#
_entry.id   e9234402f1cfc666a6e05494f6f00f49
#
_cell.length_a   1.000
_cell.length_b   1.000
_cell.length_c   1.000
_cell.angle_alpha   90.00
_cell.angle_beta   90.00
_cell.angle_gamma   90.00
#
_symmetry.space_group_name_H-M   'P 1'
#
loop_
_entity.id
_entity.type
_entity.pdbx_description
1 polymer ?
#
loop_
_entity_poly.entity_id
_entity_poly.type
_entity_poly.pdbx_seq_one_letter_code
_entity_poly.pdbx_strand_id
1 'polypeptide(L)'
;RDIARHLGTRHECPAPDLPALIATHRLLDVDYVPGTVALVRAEVFRTVGLFDEDYFFSGEMADFCRRAGEAGYASAVCTRAWATHEPGGGARSTLYRYYTLRNRFLYIRKFHPSRRTLFACLWSAVGLAMVARSLIQGRPAEARAAWRALRDGLVGRFGNRNELFL
;
A
#
# COMPACT_ATOMS: atom_id res chain seq x y z
N ARG A 1 -7.73 -14.26 -4.36
CA ARG A 1 -7.31 -14.06 -2.94
C ARG A 1 -6.71 -12.68 -2.70
N ASP A 2 -5.93 -12.11 -3.64
CA ASP A 2 -5.19 -10.84 -3.46
C ASP A 2 -6.07 -9.59 -3.30
N ILE A 3 -7.27 -9.56 -3.87
CA ILE A 3 -8.14 -8.38 -3.91
C ILE A 3 -8.74 -8.07 -2.53
N ALA A 4 -9.23 -9.07 -1.82
CA ALA A 4 -9.86 -8.90 -0.51
C ALA A 4 -8.87 -8.43 0.56
N ARG A 5 -7.60 -8.85 0.45
CA ARG A 5 -6.52 -8.44 1.37
C ARG A 5 -6.10 -6.98 1.18
N HIS A 6 -6.23 -6.44 -0.04
CA HIS A 6 -5.88 -5.05 -0.35
C HIS A 6 -7.01 -4.05 -0.07
N LEU A 7 -8.24 -4.53 0.21
CA LEU A 7 -9.38 -3.70 0.63
C LEU A 7 -9.28 -3.29 2.10
N GLY A 8 -8.59 -4.06 2.92
CA GLY A 8 -8.38 -3.76 4.34
C GLY A 8 -7.21 -2.79 4.56
N THR A 9 -7.46 -1.72 5.29
CA THR A 9 -6.42 -0.79 5.77
C THR A 9 -5.72 -1.29 7.05
N ARG A 10 -6.07 -2.46 7.54
CA ARG A 10 -5.46 -3.07 8.72
C ARG A 10 -4.50 -4.15 8.29
N HIS A 11 -3.26 -4.05 8.74
CA HIS A 11 -2.23 -5.07 8.65
C HIS A 11 -2.49 -6.16 9.71
N GLU A 12 -3.73 -6.60 9.84
CA GLU A 12 -4.05 -7.72 10.70
C GLU A 12 -3.83 -9.01 9.91
N CYS A 13 -2.93 -9.83 10.40
CA CYS A 13 -2.85 -11.20 9.93
C CYS A 13 -4.13 -11.91 10.40
N PRO A 14 -5.04 -12.31 9.51
CA PRO A 14 -6.30 -12.96 9.90
C PRO A 14 -6.12 -14.42 10.30
N ALA A 15 -4.89 -14.84 10.63
CA ALA A 15 -4.64 -16.20 11.09
C ALA A 15 -5.20 -16.35 12.52
N PRO A 16 -6.23 -17.19 12.73
CA PRO A 16 -6.82 -17.40 14.05
C PRO A 16 -5.79 -17.92 15.07
N ASP A 17 -4.70 -18.51 14.60
CA ASP A 17 -3.65 -19.11 15.42
C ASP A 17 -2.33 -18.30 15.38
N LEU A 18 -2.38 -16.99 15.15
CA LEU A 18 -1.17 -16.15 15.08
C LEU A 18 -0.24 -16.32 16.30
N PRO A 19 -0.72 -16.37 17.57
CA PRO A 19 0.14 -16.64 18.71
C PRO A 19 0.87 -17.99 18.64
N ALA A 20 0.20 -19.06 18.20
CA ALA A 20 0.80 -20.38 18.03
C ALA A 20 1.82 -20.40 16.89
N LEU A 21 1.53 -19.72 15.77
CA LEU A 21 2.48 -19.59 14.67
C LEU A 21 3.73 -18.81 15.07
N ILE A 22 3.59 -17.73 15.83
CA ILE A 22 4.72 -16.95 16.38
C ILE A 22 5.57 -17.81 17.32
N ALA A 23 4.96 -18.65 18.15
CA ALA A 23 5.67 -19.52 19.09
C ALA A 23 6.49 -20.61 18.38
N THR A 24 6.00 -21.12 17.25
CA THR A 24 6.59 -22.29 16.56
C THR A 24 7.51 -21.95 15.40
N HIS A 25 7.29 -20.81 14.72
CA HIS A 25 8.03 -20.43 13.52
C HIS A 25 8.89 -19.18 13.76
N ARG A 26 10.14 -19.22 13.27
CA ARG A 26 11.02 -18.02 13.29
C ARG A 26 10.69 -17.02 12.19
N LEU A 27 10.21 -17.51 11.05
CA LEU A 27 9.83 -16.72 9.88
C LEU A 27 8.42 -17.13 9.47
N LEU A 28 7.60 -16.16 9.18
CA LEU A 28 6.26 -16.33 8.60
C LEU A 28 6.25 -15.73 7.21
N ASP A 29 5.97 -16.53 6.19
CA ASP A 29 5.84 -16.07 4.82
C ASP A 29 4.63 -15.15 4.68
N VAL A 30 4.84 -14.05 3.97
CA VAL A 30 3.83 -13.02 3.71
C VAL A 30 3.89 -12.55 2.27
N ASP A 31 2.79 -12.02 1.76
CA ASP A 31 2.75 -11.48 0.40
C ASP A 31 3.63 -10.22 0.26
N TYR A 32 3.74 -9.41 1.32
CA TYR A 32 4.66 -8.28 1.39
C TYR A 32 4.92 -7.86 2.85
N VAL A 33 6.01 -7.14 3.07
CA VAL A 33 6.37 -6.55 4.37
C VAL A 33 6.12 -5.05 4.35
N PRO A 34 5.69 -4.44 5.48
CA PRO A 34 5.59 -2.97 5.60
C PRO A 34 6.97 -2.31 5.51
N GLY A 35 7.04 -1.13 4.89
CA GLY A 35 8.29 -0.38 4.74
C GLY A 35 8.84 0.29 6.00
N THR A 36 8.15 0.18 7.14
CA THR A 36 8.56 0.80 8.41
C THR A 36 9.91 0.26 8.89
N VAL A 37 10.07 -1.06 8.88
CA VAL A 37 11.34 -1.74 9.16
C VAL A 37 11.41 -2.97 8.27
N ALA A 38 12.36 -2.99 7.35
CA ALA A 38 12.58 -4.10 6.45
C ALA A 38 14.08 -4.32 6.22
N LEU A 39 14.49 -5.58 6.21
CA LEU A 39 15.82 -6.00 5.80
C LEU A 39 15.72 -6.67 4.43
N VAL A 40 16.48 -6.18 3.46
CA VAL A 40 16.47 -6.69 2.10
C VAL A 40 17.88 -7.13 1.71
N ARG A 41 17.99 -8.32 1.14
CA ARG A 41 19.27 -8.79 0.58
C ARG A 41 19.64 -7.93 -0.63
N ALA A 42 20.88 -7.45 -0.67
CA ALA A 42 21.36 -6.56 -1.74
C ALA A 42 21.20 -7.17 -3.16
N GLU A 43 21.27 -8.52 -3.26
CA GLU A 43 21.06 -9.21 -4.53
C GLU A 43 19.65 -9.06 -5.07
N VAL A 44 18.63 -8.92 -4.20
CA VAL A 44 17.25 -8.70 -4.64
C VAL A 44 17.15 -7.38 -5.41
N PHE A 45 17.76 -6.31 -4.90
CA PHE A 45 17.82 -5.03 -5.62
C PHE A 45 18.55 -5.15 -6.96
N ARG A 46 19.60 -5.96 -7.05
CA ARG A 46 20.30 -6.19 -8.33
C ARG A 46 19.45 -6.97 -9.33
N THR A 47 18.59 -7.85 -8.83
CA THR A 47 17.76 -8.72 -9.70
C THR A 47 16.49 -8.00 -10.15
N VAL A 48 15.76 -7.34 -9.23
CA VAL A 48 14.43 -6.79 -9.53
C VAL A 48 14.42 -5.25 -9.61
N GLY A 49 15.57 -4.60 -9.41
CA GLY A 49 15.69 -3.13 -9.39
C GLY A 49 15.30 -2.51 -8.07
N LEU A 50 15.36 -1.18 -8.01
CA LEU A 50 15.03 -0.39 -6.83
C LEU A 50 13.52 -0.26 -6.64
N PHE A 51 13.12 0.48 -5.59
CA PHE A 51 11.74 0.89 -5.41
C PHE A 51 11.30 1.78 -6.57
N ASP A 52 10.06 1.59 -7.00
CA ASP A 52 9.48 2.39 -8.08
C ASP A 52 9.05 3.77 -7.53
N GLU A 53 9.72 4.82 -8.01
CA GLU A 53 9.53 6.20 -7.56
C GLU A 53 8.15 6.77 -7.91
N ASP A 54 7.43 6.16 -8.86
CA ASP A 54 6.06 6.53 -9.19
C ASP A 54 5.10 6.36 -8.00
N TYR A 55 5.42 5.47 -7.07
CA TYR A 55 4.66 5.38 -5.81
C TYR A 55 4.92 6.57 -4.91
N PHE A 56 6.14 7.09 -4.84
CA PHE A 56 6.66 8.12 -3.95
C PHE A 56 6.45 7.80 -2.46
N PHE A 57 5.23 7.44 -2.07
CA PHE A 57 4.86 7.13 -0.68
C PHE A 57 3.69 6.15 -0.65
N SER A 58 3.83 5.04 0.10
CA SER A 58 2.82 3.97 0.26
C SER A 58 2.56 3.13 -1.00
N GLY A 59 2.79 1.85 -0.88
CA GLY A 59 2.59 0.84 -1.94
C GLY A 59 3.86 0.40 -2.64
N GLU A 60 4.97 1.12 -2.50
CA GLU A 60 6.29 0.78 -3.04
C GLU A 60 6.80 -0.57 -2.54
N MET A 61 6.56 -0.88 -1.26
CA MET A 61 6.94 -2.18 -0.69
C MET A 61 6.11 -3.33 -1.26
N ALA A 62 4.82 -3.12 -1.49
CA ALA A 62 3.96 -4.13 -2.09
C ALA A 62 4.39 -4.42 -3.54
N ASP A 63 4.73 -3.38 -4.30
CA ASP A 63 5.31 -3.51 -5.64
C ASP A 63 6.64 -4.27 -5.62
N PHE A 64 7.55 -3.86 -4.75
CA PHE A 64 8.87 -4.46 -4.64
C PHE A 64 8.79 -5.93 -4.23
N CYS A 65 8.03 -6.27 -3.18
CA CYS A 65 7.84 -7.65 -2.75
C CYS A 65 7.17 -8.51 -3.83
N ARG A 66 6.24 -7.93 -4.61
CA ARG A 66 5.63 -8.63 -5.74
C ARG A 66 6.65 -8.97 -6.82
N ARG A 67 7.47 -7.99 -7.26
CA ARG A 67 8.54 -8.23 -8.23
C ARG A 67 9.57 -9.23 -7.71
N ALA A 68 9.94 -9.14 -6.44
CA ALA A 68 10.82 -10.09 -5.79
C ALA A 68 10.22 -11.51 -5.79
N GLY A 69 8.93 -11.65 -5.46
CA GLY A 69 8.23 -12.93 -5.51
C GLY A 69 8.16 -13.54 -6.90
N GLU A 70 7.93 -12.73 -7.93
CA GLU A 70 7.95 -13.16 -9.34
C GLU A 70 9.35 -13.61 -9.79
N ALA A 71 10.41 -13.10 -9.15
CA ALA A 71 11.81 -13.52 -9.36
C ALA A 71 12.25 -14.68 -8.44
N GLY A 72 11.33 -15.27 -7.65
CA GLY A 72 11.59 -16.42 -6.80
C GLY A 72 12.10 -16.10 -5.39
N TYR A 73 12.08 -14.84 -4.94
CA TYR A 73 12.41 -14.48 -3.57
C TYR A 73 11.18 -14.47 -2.67
N ALA A 74 11.33 -14.93 -1.42
CA ALA A 74 10.27 -14.91 -0.42
C ALA A 74 10.29 -13.62 0.40
N SER A 75 9.11 -13.13 0.79
CA SER A 75 8.94 -12.11 1.82
C SER A 75 8.49 -12.76 3.11
N ALA A 76 9.12 -12.42 4.25
CA ALA A 76 8.78 -13.03 5.53
C ALA A 76 8.85 -12.02 6.68
N VAL A 77 8.06 -12.27 7.72
CA VAL A 77 8.12 -11.56 9.00
C VAL A 77 8.93 -12.41 10.00
N CYS A 78 9.97 -11.80 10.59
CA CYS A 78 10.71 -12.43 11.68
C CYS A 78 9.95 -12.27 13.00
N THR A 79 9.49 -13.38 13.57
CA THR A 79 8.67 -13.37 14.79
C THR A 79 9.45 -13.04 16.07
N ARG A 80 10.78 -13.07 16.01
CA ARG A 80 11.68 -12.77 17.14
C ARG A 80 12.30 -11.37 17.07
N ALA A 81 12.03 -10.61 16.00
CA ALA A 81 12.49 -9.24 15.86
C ALA A 81 11.39 -8.27 16.24
N TRP A 82 11.72 -7.28 17.04
CA TRP A 82 10.80 -6.24 17.49
C TRP A 82 11.36 -4.88 17.14
N ALA A 83 10.50 -4.00 16.70
CA ALA A 83 10.85 -2.61 16.45
C ALA A 83 9.75 -1.70 16.97
N THR A 84 10.12 -0.59 17.58
CA THR A 84 9.19 0.46 18.01
C THR A 84 9.15 1.55 16.96
N HIS A 85 7.93 1.94 16.58
CA HIS A 85 7.71 3.00 15.61
C HIS A 85 6.74 4.03 16.19
N GLU A 86 7.15 5.29 16.21
CA GLU A 86 6.28 6.37 16.64
C GLU A 86 5.26 6.70 15.54
N PRO A 87 3.95 6.72 15.84
CA PRO A 87 2.94 7.12 14.88
C PRO A 87 3.19 8.55 14.40
N GLY A 88 3.20 8.75 13.10
CA GLY A 88 3.37 10.09 12.52
C GLY A 88 2.16 10.99 12.80
N GLY A 89 2.39 12.27 13.09
CA GLY A 89 1.35 13.26 13.43
C GLY A 89 0.37 13.59 12.29
N GLY A 90 -0.72 14.24 12.64
CA GLY A 90 -1.94 14.46 11.84
C GLY A 90 -1.80 15.17 10.48
N ALA A 91 -0.76 15.96 10.24
CA ALA A 91 -0.52 16.59 8.92
C ALA A 91 -0.25 15.54 7.81
N ARG A 92 0.14 14.32 8.18
CA ARG A 92 0.33 13.19 7.27
C ARG A 92 -0.97 12.52 6.84
N SER A 93 -2.11 12.82 7.48
CA SER A 93 -3.37 12.11 7.20
C SER A 93 -3.89 12.34 5.78
N THR A 94 -3.83 13.57 5.26
CA THR A 94 -4.26 13.91 3.90
C THR A 94 -3.30 13.37 2.85
N LEU A 95 -1.98 13.50 3.06
CA LEU A 95 -0.96 12.92 2.20
C LEU A 95 -1.08 11.40 2.14
N TYR A 96 -1.17 10.74 3.30
CA TYR A 96 -1.34 9.29 3.39
C TYR A 96 -2.58 8.83 2.64
N ARG A 97 -3.72 9.51 2.84
CA ARG A 97 -4.98 9.22 2.16
C ARG A 97 -4.85 9.36 0.64
N TYR A 98 -4.21 10.43 0.18
CA TYR A 98 -4.00 10.68 -1.24
C TYR A 98 -3.15 9.57 -1.87
N TYR A 99 -1.94 9.32 -1.35
CA TYR A 99 -1.05 8.36 -1.95
C TYR A 99 -1.57 6.93 -1.86
N THR A 100 -2.14 6.54 -0.73
CA THR A 100 -2.70 5.19 -0.54
C THR A 100 -3.82 4.90 -1.53
N LEU A 101 -4.71 5.85 -1.80
CA LEU A 101 -5.79 5.65 -2.76
C LEU A 101 -5.26 5.70 -4.21
N ARG A 102 -4.46 6.72 -4.56
CA ARG A 102 -3.90 6.89 -5.90
C ARG A 102 -3.06 5.69 -6.33
N ASN A 103 -2.20 5.20 -5.45
CA ASN A 103 -1.22 4.17 -5.76
C ASN A 103 -1.85 2.79 -6.01
N ARG A 104 -3.09 2.56 -5.59
CA ARG A 104 -3.86 1.38 -5.97
C ARG A 104 -4.10 1.30 -7.48
N PHE A 105 -4.33 2.44 -8.12
CA PHE A 105 -4.47 2.50 -9.58
C PHE A 105 -3.15 2.18 -10.29
N LEU A 106 -2.01 2.63 -9.75
CA LEU A 106 -0.69 2.27 -10.25
C LEU A 106 -0.43 0.76 -10.14
N TYR A 107 -0.66 0.19 -8.95
CA TYR A 107 -0.47 -1.24 -8.71
C TYR A 107 -1.31 -2.12 -9.64
N ILE A 108 -2.59 -1.77 -9.81
CA ILE A 108 -3.49 -2.47 -10.72
C ILE A 108 -3.00 -2.36 -12.17
N ARG A 109 -2.58 -1.18 -12.57
CA ARG A 109 -2.04 -0.94 -13.92
C ARG A 109 -0.83 -1.82 -14.21
N LYS A 110 0.05 -2.04 -13.23
CA LYS A 110 1.26 -2.85 -13.36
C LYS A 110 0.97 -4.36 -13.34
N PHE A 111 0.20 -4.81 -12.37
CA PHE A 111 0.10 -6.25 -12.06
C PHE A 111 -1.24 -6.89 -12.45
N HIS A 112 -2.25 -6.11 -12.79
CA HIS A 112 -3.57 -6.62 -13.17
C HIS A 112 -4.13 -5.95 -14.43
N PRO A 113 -3.38 -5.90 -15.55
CA PRO A 113 -3.81 -5.18 -16.76
C PRO A 113 -5.12 -5.70 -17.34
N SER A 114 -5.35 -7.01 -17.32
CA SER A 114 -6.58 -7.64 -17.82
C SER A 114 -7.84 -7.30 -17.01
N ARG A 115 -7.68 -6.91 -15.74
CA ARG A 115 -8.78 -6.53 -14.84
C ARG A 115 -8.78 -5.04 -14.50
N ARG A 116 -8.00 -4.25 -15.24
CA ARG A 116 -7.80 -2.81 -14.94
C ARG A 116 -9.12 -2.05 -14.84
N THR A 117 -10.03 -2.23 -15.77
CA THR A 117 -11.31 -1.52 -15.78
C THR A 117 -12.16 -1.89 -14.56
N LEU A 118 -12.29 -3.17 -14.24
CA LEU A 118 -13.03 -3.64 -13.08
C LEU A 118 -12.50 -3.00 -11.78
N PHE A 119 -11.19 -3.04 -11.60
CA PHE A 119 -10.56 -2.47 -10.40
C PHE A 119 -10.64 -0.95 -10.37
N ALA A 120 -10.51 -0.28 -11.52
CA ALA A 120 -10.68 1.16 -11.60
C ALA A 120 -12.10 1.56 -11.18
N CYS A 121 -13.13 0.86 -11.62
CA CYS A 121 -14.52 1.09 -11.19
C CYS A 121 -14.67 0.85 -9.68
N LEU A 122 -14.17 -0.28 -9.15
CA LEU A 122 -14.25 -0.61 -7.73
C LEU A 122 -13.57 0.46 -6.86
N TRP A 123 -12.32 0.82 -7.19
CA TRP A 123 -11.58 1.83 -6.41
C TRP A 123 -12.12 3.24 -6.60
N SER A 124 -12.76 3.53 -7.73
CA SER A 124 -13.47 4.79 -7.91
C SER A 124 -14.70 4.85 -6.99
N ALA A 125 -15.47 3.79 -6.88
CA ALA A 125 -16.60 3.72 -5.95
C ALA A 125 -16.15 3.88 -4.48
N VAL A 126 -15.09 3.17 -4.08
CA VAL A 126 -14.49 3.32 -2.74
C VAL A 126 -14.01 4.75 -2.50
N GLY A 127 -13.31 5.35 -3.44
CA GLY A 127 -12.81 6.71 -3.34
C GLY A 127 -13.93 7.76 -3.26
N LEU A 128 -15.01 7.60 -4.04
CA LEU A 128 -16.20 8.46 -3.94
C LEU A 128 -16.88 8.32 -2.57
N ALA A 129 -17.00 7.10 -2.05
CA ALA A 129 -17.51 6.89 -0.70
C ALA A 129 -16.61 7.56 0.36
N MET A 130 -15.28 7.53 0.20
CA MET A 130 -14.35 8.25 1.08
C MET A 130 -14.55 9.76 1.00
N VAL A 131 -14.77 10.33 -0.19
CA VAL A 131 -15.08 11.76 -0.38
C VAL A 131 -16.37 12.11 0.36
N ALA A 132 -17.47 11.39 0.09
CA ALA A 132 -18.77 11.64 0.72
C ALA A 132 -18.69 11.54 2.24
N ARG A 133 -18.08 10.49 2.77
CA ARG A 133 -17.88 10.32 4.23
C ARG A 133 -17.10 11.48 4.84
N SER A 134 -16.01 11.92 4.18
CA SER A 134 -15.20 13.03 4.71
C SER A 134 -15.98 14.36 4.71
N LEU A 135 -16.84 14.60 3.72
CA LEU A 135 -17.70 15.78 3.68
C LEU A 135 -18.74 15.73 4.81
N ILE A 136 -19.42 14.59 5.01
CA ILE A 136 -20.39 14.39 6.10
C ILE A 136 -19.74 14.61 7.48
N GLN A 137 -18.47 14.23 7.62
CA GLN A 137 -17.71 14.40 8.87
C GLN A 137 -17.10 15.81 9.04
N GLY A 138 -17.39 16.77 8.14
CA GLY A 138 -16.82 18.10 8.20
C GLY A 138 -15.32 18.17 7.97
N ARG A 139 -14.76 17.23 7.21
CA ARG A 139 -13.31 17.12 6.90
C ARG A 139 -13.00 17.44 5.43
N PRO A 140 -13.16 18.67 4.97
CA PRO A 140 -13.05 19.02 3.56
C PRO A 140 -11.63 18.81 2.99
N ALA A 141 -10.59 18.93 3.81
CA ALA A 141 -9.21 18.65 3.39
C ALA A 141 -9.01 17.17 3.00
N GLU A 142 -9.57 16.24 3.79
CA GLU A 142 -9.52 14.81 3.48
C GLU A 142 -10.36 14.46 2.25
N ALA A 143 -11.52 15.11 2.07
CA ALA A 143 -12.36 14.94 0.89
C ALA A 143 -11.61 15.39 -0.38
N ARG A 144 -10.96 16.55 -0.33
CA ARG A 144 -10.12 17.05 -1.45
C ARG A 144 -8.96 16.12 -1.76
N ALA A 145 -8.30 15.56 -0.74
CA ALA A 145 -7.22 14.59 -0.92
C ALA A 145 -7.71 13.32 -1.63
N ALA A 146 -8.84 12.75 -1.20
CA ALA A 146 -9.45 11.58 -1.83
C ALA A 146 -9.87 11.85 -3.27
N TRP A 147 -10.50 12.99 -3.54
CA TRP A 147 -10.89 13.38 -4.90
C TRP A 147 -9.68 13.54 -5.83
N ARG A 148 -8.62 14.23 -5.38
CA ARG A 148 -7.37 14.38 -6.15
C ARG A 148 -6.73 13.02 -6.42
N ALA A 149 -6.72 12.12 -5.43
CA ALA A 149 -6.20 10.77 -5.58
C ALA A 149 -6.93 9.97 -6.67
N LEU A 150 -8.27 10.04 -6.70
CA LEU A 150 -9.09 9.41 -7.73
C LEU A 150 -8.74 9.97 -9.12
N ARG A 151 -8.78 11.29 -9.25
CA ARG A 151 -8.49 11.95 -10.52
C ARG A 151 -7.11 11.57 -11.04
N ASP A 152 -6.08 11.70 -10.20
CA ASP A 152 -4.69 11.46 -10.59
C ASP A 152 -4.43 9.97 -10.85
N GLY A 153 -5.06 9.07 -10.08
CA GLY A 153 -5.01 7.63 -10.32
C GLY A 153 -5.64 7.21 -11.65
N LEU A 154 -6.81 7.76 -11.99
CA LEU A 154 -7.52 7.46 -13.23
C LEU A 154 -6.77 7.97 -14.46
N VAL A 155 -6.23 9.20 -14.40
CA VAL A 155 -5.47 9.79 -15.52
C VAL A 155 -4.00 9.35 -15.56
N GLY A 156 -3.51 8.60 -14.56
CA GLY A 156 -2.15 8.08 -14.53
C GLY A 156 -1.08 9.10 -14.13
N ARG A 157 -1.42 10.04 -13.24
CA ARG A 157 -0.46 11.01 -12.68
C ARG A 157 0.15 10.46 -11.39
N PHE A 158 1.35 9.92 -11.50
CA PHE A 158 2.08 9.29 -10.39
C PHE A 158 3.31 10.11 -9.97
N GLY A 159 4.17 9.56 -9.11
CA GLY A 159 5.34 10.22 -8.57
C GLY A 159 5.02 11.21 -7.43
N ASN A 160 5.97 12.09 -7.14
CA ASN A 160 5.82 13.11 -6.10
C ASN A 160 4.78 14.16 -6.50
N ARG A 161 3.80 14.38 -5.61
CA ARG A 161 2.72 15.38 -5.77
C ARG A 161 2.49 16.17 -4.49
N ASN A 162 3.54 16.36 -3.69
CA ASN A 162 3.44 17.06 -2.40
C ASN A 162 3.01 18.52 -2.57
N GLU A 163 3.30 19.14 -3.71
CA GLU A 163 2.88 20.50 -4.06
C GLU A 163 1.35 20.71 -3.98
N LEU A 164 0.57 19.64 -4.04
CA LEU A 164 -0.89 19.72 -3.88
C LEU A 164 -1.33 19.99 -2.43
N PHE A 165 -0.42 19.87 -1.47
CA PHE A 165 -0.71 19.89 -0.03
C PHE A 165 0.11 20.93 0.74
N LEU A 166 0.94 21.70 0.04
CA LEU A 166 1.62 22.89 0.54
C LEU A 166 0.70 24.11 0.38
#